data_e4ed999a497832af63171dddb72b1a40
#
_entry.id   e4ed999a497832af63171dddb72b1a40
#
_cell.length_a   1.000
_cell.length_b   1.000
_cell.length_c   1.000
_cell.angle_alpha   90.00
_cell.angle_beta   90.00
_cell.angle_gamma   90.00
#
_symmetry.space_group_name_H-M   'P 1'
#
loop_
_entity.id
_entity.type
_entity.pdbx_description
1 polymer ?
#
loop_
_entity_poly.entity_id
_entity_poly.type
_entity_poly.pdbx_seq_one_letter_code
_entity_poly.pdbx_strand_id
1 'polypeptide(L)'
;GVLSNKIDTEGLHGEDKKLAEAINNIGSGLLHAVDDSTKNERMKADLITNVSHDIKTPLTSIINYVNLIKLEHIDNERVNGYIQILDAKSQRLKQLTEDLVETSRITSGNVKLDMQKIDLVELIYQTAGEFNEKFEAKELTIVTKLPKTEVMILADGRQLYRVIENLYNNVAKYALEKTRVYVDVHV
;
A
#
# COMPACT_ATOMS: atom_id res chain seq x y z
N GLY A 1 13.33 9.51 23.90
CA GLY A 1 12.16 9.10 24.63
C GLY A 1 12.44 8.81 26.08
N VAL A 2 11.40 8.57 26.84
CA VAL A 2 11.42 8.39 28.32
C VAL A 2 12.23 7.16 28.79
N LEU A 3 12.42 6.16 27.92
CA LEU A 3 13.10 4.89 28.26
C LEU A 3 14.64 4.99 28.25
N SER A 4 15.21 6.07 27.74
CA SER A 4 16.67 6.26 27.68
C SER A 4 17.27 6.87 28.95
N ASN A 5 16.43 7.41 29.85
CA ASN A 5 16.87 8.01 31.09
C ASN A 5 17.10 6.91 32.14
N LYS A 6 18.35 6.68 32.49
CA LYS A 6 18.71 5.79 33.62
C LYS A 6 18.53 6.54 34.94
N ILE A 7 18.04 5.83 35.93
CA ILE A 7 18.01 6.32 37.33
C ILE A 7 19.45 6.33 37.83
N ASP A 8 19.89 7.49 38.33
CA ASP A 8 21.17 7.57 39.00
C ASP A 8 21.15 6.75 40.29
N THR A 9 22.12 5.87 40.42
CA THR A 9 22.26 4.98 41.58
C THR A 9 23.31 5.42 42.56
N GLU A 10 24.04 6.55 42.25
CA GLU A 10 24.99 7.16 43.19
C GLU A 10 24.23 7.76 44.36
N GLY A 11 24.58 7.32 45.59
CA GLY A 11 23.91 7.76 46.84
C GLY A 11 22.71 6.95 47.27
N LEU A 12 22.22 6.02 46.47
CA LEU A 12 21.18 5.08 46.90
C LEU A 12 21.77 3.88 47.64
N HIS A 13 21.08 3.42 48.72
CA HIS A 13 21.52 2.30 49.55
C HIS A 13 20.38 1.28 49.73
N GLY A 14 20.75 0.02 50.04
CA GLY A 14 19.80 -1.00 50.43
C GLY A 14 18.79 -1.38 49.34
N GLU A 15 17.52 -1.35 49.68
CA GLU A 15 16.41 -1.77 48.79
C GLU A 15 16.19 -0.76 47.65
N ASP A 16 16.38 0.55 47.90
CA ASP A 16 16.20 1.60 46.89
C ASP A 16 17.21 1.46 45.77
N LYS A 17 18.47 1.11 46.07
CA LYS A 17 19.49 0.83 45.07
C LYS A 17 19.12 -0.37 44.20
N LYS A 18 18.69 -1.47 44.83
CA LYS A 18 18.27 -2.69 44.10
C LYS A 18 17.08 -2.42 43.19
N LEU A 19 16.14 -1.60 43.63
CA LEU A 19 14.97 -1.21 42.83
C LEU A 19 15.38 -0.37 41.63
N ALA A 20 16.26 0.63 41.83
CA ALA A 20 16.77 1.49 40.77
C ALA A 20 17.55 0.67 39.72
N GLU A 21 18.40 -0.25 40.15
CA GLU A 21 19.14 -1.16 39.27
C GLU A 21 18.19 -2.10 38.48
N ALA A 22 17.16 -2.64 39.13
CA ALA A 22 16.16 -3.46 38.47
C ALA A 22 15.38 -2.68 37.40
N ILE A 23 14.97 -1.44 37.70
CA ILE A 23 14.29 -0.58 36.74
C ILE A 23 15.21 -0.25 35.53
N ASN A 24 16.50 0.08 35.79
CA ASN A 24 17.46 0.34 34.74
C ASN A 24 17.71 -0.89 33.85
N ASN A 25 17.75 -2.08 34.45
CA ASN A 25 17.91 -3.34 33.70
C ASN A 25 16.68 -3.66 32.84
N ILE A 26 15.47 -3.44 33.38
CA ILE A 26 14.21 -3.60 32.61
C ILE A 26 14.19 -2.58 31.47
N GLY A 27 14.54 -1.32 31.74
CA GLY A 27 14.58 -0.26 30.72
C GLY A 27 15.55 -0.59 29.57
N SER A 28 16.77 -1.05 29.89
CA SER A 28 17.74 -1.46 28.88
C SER A 28 17.31 -2.73 28.13
N GLY A 29 16.74 -3.72 28.81
CA GLY A 29 16.18 -4.92 28.16
C GLY A 29 15.06 -4.59 27.18
N LEU A 30 14.18 -3.67 27.56
CA LEU A 30 13.09 -3.20 26.70
C LEU A 30 13.61 -2.44 25.48
N LEU A 31 14.62 -1.58 25.66
CA LEU A 31 15.26 -0.86 24.54
C LEU A 31 15.90 -1.83 23.54
N HIS A 32 16.63 -2.84 24.03
CA HIS A 32 17.21 -3.88 23.18
C HIS A 32 16.14 -4.68 22.43
N ALA A 33 15.07 -5.08 23.11
CA ALA A 33 13.97 -5.81 22.47
C ALA A 33 13.26 -5.00 21.38
N VAL A 34 13.08 -3.68 21.60
CA VAL A 34 12.49 -2.77 20.60
C VAL A 34 13.45 -2.58 19.41
N ASP A 35 14.75 -2.42 19.68
CA ASP A 35 15.76 -2.25 18.62
C ASP A 35 15.89 -3.52 17.75
N ASP A 36 15.94 -4.69 18.38
CA ASP A 36 15.94 -5.97 17.67
C ASP A 36 14.65 -6.20 16.86
N SER A 37 13.49 -5.82 17.41
CA SER A 37 12.22 -5.91 16.69
C SER A 37 12.21 -5.00 15.46
N THR A 38 12.65 -3.76 15.60
CA THR A 38 12.73 -2.81 14.47
C THR A 38 13.74 -3.24 13.42
N LYS A 39 14.86 -3.81 13.83
CA LYS A 39 15.86 -4.37 12.91
C LYS A 39 15.34 -5.57 12.15
N ASN A 40 14.61 -6.47 12.80
CA ASN A 40 13.96 -7.60 12.16
C ASN A 40 12.92 -7.16 11.13
N GLU A 41 12.10 -6.17 11.44
CA GLU A 41 11.10 -5.64 10.49
C GLU A 41 11.78 -4.99 9.27
N ARG A 42 12.87 -4.24 9.47
CA ARG A 42 13.66 -3.70 8.35
C ARG A 42 14.28 -4.79 7.48
N MET A 43 14.87 -5.82 8.08
CA MET A 43 15.44 -6.94 7.33
C MET A 43 14.36 -7.69 6.52
N LYS A 44 13.16 -7.90 7.08
CA LYS A 44 12.04 -8.48 6.35
C LYS A 44 11.64 -7.61 5.15
N ALA A 45 11.56 -6.29 5.34
CA ALA A 45 11.23 -5.35 4.28
C ALA A 45 12.27 -5.35 3.15
N ASP A 46 13.54 -5.37 3.48
CA ASP A 46 14.64 -5.42 2.51
C ASP A 46 14.63 -6.75 1.73
N LEU A 47 14.40 -7.88 2.41
CA LEU A 47 14.24 -9.18 1.76
C LEU A 47 13.06 -9.20 0.79
N ILE A 48 11.89 -8.70 1.20
CA ILE A 48 10.70 -8.62 0.36
C ILE A 48 10.97 -7.72 -0.86
N THR A 49 11.66 -6.60 -0.67
CA THR A 49 12.02 -5.68 -1.76
C THR A 49 12.95 -6.36 -2.77
N ASN A 50 13.98 -7.08 -2.30
CA ASN A 50 14.94 -7.77 -3.16
C ASN A 50 14.27 -8.92 -3.92
N VAL A 51 13.51 -9.78 -3.24
CA VAL A 51 12.76 -10.88 -3.87
C VAL A 51 11.78 -10.36 -4.91
N SER A 52 11.11 -9.25 -4.62
CA SER A 52 10.16 -8.65 -5.56
C SER A 52 10.84 -8.08 -6.79
N HIS A 53 12.03 -7.49 -6.65
CA HIS A 53 12.85 -7.06 -7.79
C HIS A 53 13.24 -8.26 -8.67
N ASP A 54 13.66 -9.37 -8.06
CA ASP A 54 14.06 -10.59 -8.77
C ASP A 54 12.88 -11.29 -9.46
N ILE A 55 11.66 -11.11 -8.95
CA ILE A 55 10.43 -11.57 -9.61
C ILE A 55 10.02 -10.60 -10.73
N LYS A 56 10.17 -9.29 -10.56
CA LYS A 56 9.73 -8.28 -11.53
C LYS A 56 10.44 -8.44 -12.88
N THR A 57 11.72 -8.76 -12.87
CA THR A 57 12.53 -8.88 -14.10
C THR A 57 12.02 -10.00 -15.02
N PRO A 58 11.91 -11.28 -14.61
CA PRO A 58 11.38 -12.33 -15.46
C PRO A 58 9.91 -12.13 -15.81
N LEU A 59 9.13 -11.54 -14.90
CA LEU A 59 7.72 -11.25 -15.15
C LEU A 59 7.53 -10.20 -16.24
N THR A 60 8.35 -9.14 -16.24
CA THR A 60 8.35 -8.14 -17.31
C THR A 60 8.66 -8.79 -18.66
N SER A 61 9.61 -9.74 -18.69
CA SER A 61 9.92 -10.49 -19.90
C SER A 61 8.73 -11.32 -20.39
N ILE A 62 8.03 -12.02 -19.47
CA ILE A 62 6.82 -12.80 -19.79
C ILE A 62 5.75 -11.89 -20.41
N ILE A 63 5.46 -10.74 -19.78
CA ILE A 63 4.48 -9.77 -20.29
C ILE A 63 4.86 -9.28 -21.69
N ASN A 64 6.14 -8.96 -21.92
CA ASN A 64 6.61 -8.51 -23.21
C ASN A 64 6.44 -9.59 -24.29
N TYR A 65 6.79 -10.85 -24.01
CA TYR A 65 6.58 -11.94 -24.97
C TYR A 65 5.10 -12.21 -25.22
N VAL A 66 4.24 -12.15 -24.20
CA VAL A 66 2.79 -12.26 -24.38
C VAL A 66 2.28 -11.15 -25.32
N ASN A 67 2.74 -9.91 -25.13
CA ASN A 67 2.37 -8.79 -26.02
C ASN A 67 2.87 -9.01 -27.46
N LEU A 68 4.11 -9.50 -27.65
CA LEU A 68 4.64 -9.82 -28.98
C LEU A 68 3.79 -10.91 -29.66
N ILE A 69 3.44 -11.98 -28.94
CA ILE A 69 2.61 -13.07 -29.49
C ILE A 69 1.20 -12.54 -29.87
N LYS A 70 0.64 -11.61 -29.09
CA LYS A 70 -0.66 -10.96 -29.43
C LYS A 70 -0.60 -10.19 -30.76
N LEU A 71 0.57 -9.65 -31.13
CA LEU A 71 0.76 -8.93 -32.38
C LEU A 71 0.89 -9.84 -33.62
N GLU A 72 1.23 -11.13 -33.42
CA GLU A 72 1.42 -12.09 -34.53
C GLU A 72 0.10 -12.53 -35.20
N HIS A 73 -1.05 -12.03 -34.77
CA HIS A 73 -2.37 -12.33 -35.37
C HIS A 73 -2.59 -13.83 -35.64
N ILE A 74 -2.39 -14.65 -34.61
CA ILE A 74 -2.52 -16.10 -34.72
C ILE A 74 -3.99 -16.46 -35.04
N ASP A 75 -4.23 -17.07 -36.19
CA ASP A 75 -5.56 -17.52 -36.62
C ASP A 75 -5.92 -18.86 -35.94
N ASN A 76 -6.00 -18.84 -34.60
CA ASN A 76 -6.41 -19.98 -33.79
C ASN A 76 -7.09 -19.49 -32.51
N GLU A 77 -8.40 -19.63 -32.44
CA GLU A 77 -9.22 -19.14 -31.32
C GLU A 77 -8.79 -19.72 -29.96
N ARG A 78 -8.42 -21.01 -29.92
CA ARG A 78 -7.97 -21.65 -28.66
C ARG A 78 -6.64 -21.08 -28.19
N VAL A 79 -5.70 -20.83 -29.11
CA VAL A 79 -4.40 -20.22 -28.79
C VAL A 79 -4.61 -18.80 -28.29
N ASN A 80 -5.44 -18.01 -28.94
CA ASN A 80 -5.80 -16.67 -28.51
C ASN A 80 -6.43 -16.67 -27.12
N GLY A 81 -7.29 -17.64 -26.81
CA GLY A 81 -7.83 -17.82 -25.46
C GLY A 81 -6.74 -18.08 -24.42
N TYR A 82 -5.74 -18.92 -24.72
CA TYR A 82 -4.62 -19.17 -23.81
C TYR A 82 -3.75 -17.93 -23.60
N ILE A 83 -3.51 -17.16 -24.66
CA ILE A 83 -2.74 -15.90 -24.58
C ILE A 83 -3.46 -14.88 -23.69
N GLN A 84 -4.78 -14.75 -23.81
CA GLN A 84 -5.56 -13.85 -22.96
C GLN A 84 -5.48 -14.26 -21.47
N ILE A 85 -5.56 -15.56 -21.19
CA ILE A 85 -5.43 -16.08 -19.82
C ILE A 85 -4.02 -15.79 -19.28
N LEU A 86 -2.98 -16.03 -20.09
CA LEU A 86 -1.60 -15.80 -19.71
C LEU A 86 -1.33 -14.32 -19.44
N ASP A 87 -1.83 -13.43 -20.29
CA ASP A 87 -1.76 -11.98 -20.10
C ASP A 87 -2.40 -11.57 -18.77
N ALA A 88 -3.66 -11.97 -18.55
CA ALA A 88 -4.39 -11.65 -17.34
C ALA A 88 -3.67 -12.14 -16.06
N LYS A 89 -3.10 -13.36 -16.09
CA LYS A 89 -2.35 -13.92 -14.97
C LYS A 89 -1.02 -13.20 -14.74
N SER A 90 -0.32 -12.83 -15.80
CA SER A 90 0.93 -12.08 -15.73
C SER A 90 0.72 -10.68 -15.16
N GLN A 91 -0.31 -9.96 -15.62
CA GLN A 91 -0.68 -8.65 -15.08
C GLN A 91 -1.07 -8.74 -13.60
N ARG A 92 -1.82 -9.80 -13.25
CA ARG A 92 -2.20 -10.04 -11.84
C ARG A 92 -0.97 -10.28 -10.95
N LEU A 93 -0.01 -11.08 -11.42
CA LEU A 93 1.22 -11.34 -10.66
C LEU A 93 2.06 -10.06 -10.51
N LYS A 94 2.14 -9.24 -11.56
CA LYS A 94 2.78 -7.91 -11.50
C LYS A 94 2.18 -7.06 -10.38
N GLN A 95 0.85 -6.93 -10.34
CA GLN A 95 0.15 -6.15 -9.33
C GLN A 95 0.43 -6.68 -7.91
N LEU A 96 0.36 -8.01 -7.72
CA LEU A 96 0.63 -8.62 -6.40
C LEU A 96 2.07 -8.36 -5.93
N THR A 97 3.03 -8.37 -6.85
CA THR A 97 4.44 -8.08 -6.52
C THR A 97 4.61 -6.61 -6.12
N GLU A 98 3.98 -5.70 -6.82
CA GLU A 98 3.99 -4.27 -6.51
C GLU A 98 3.33 -3.99 -5.16
N ASP A 99 2.17 -4.58 -4.88
CA ASP A 99 1.45 -4.46 -3.61
C ASP A 99 2.29 -5.01 -2.44
N LEU A 100 3.01 -6.12 -2.65
CA LEU A 100 3.89 -6.72 -1.63
C LEU A 100 5.05 -5.80 -1.25
N VAL A 101 5.73 -5.22 -2.26
CA VAL A 101 6.83 -4.25 -2.02
C VAL A 101 6.33 -3.06 -1.23
N GLU A 102 5.19 -2.52 -1.62
CA GLU A 102 4.66 -1.33 -0.96
C GLU A 102 4.23 -1.62 0.46
N THR A 103 3.50 -2.71 0.70
CA THR A 103 3.14 -3.13 2.06
C THR A 103 4.38 -3.30 2.93
N SER A 104 5.44 -3.89 2.39
CA SER A 104 6.72 -4.06 3.09
C SER A 104 7.35 -2.71 3.45
N ARG A 105 7.35 -1.74 2.51
CA ARG A 105 7.90 -0.39 2.76
C ARG A 105 7.10 0.37 3.83
N ILE A 106 5.78 0.27 3.79
CA ILE A 106 4.89 0.90 4.78
C ILE A 106 5.16 0.31 6.18
N THR A 107 5.21 -1.01 6.28
CA THR A 107 5.40 -1.72 7.56
C THR A 107 6.77 -1.42 8.18
N SER A 108 7.81 -1.25 7.35
CA SER A 108 9.16 -0.91 7.83
C SER A 108 9.35 0.55 8.26
N GLY A 109 8.32 1.39 8.11
CA GLY A 109 8.39 2.81 8.44
C GLY A 109 9.29 3.65 7.50
N ASN A 110 9.74 3.08 6.38
CA ASN A 110 10.66 3.72 5.44
C ASN A 110 9.96 4.58 4.38
N VAL A 111 8.66 4.84 4.53
CA VAL A 111 7.92 5.70 3.60
C VAL A 111 8.15 7.16 3.95
N LYS A 112 8.86 7.87 3.09
CA LYS A 112 8.89 9.33 3.11
C LYS A 112 7.69 9.84 2.32
N LEU A 113 6.72 10.42 3.03
CA LEU A 113 5.55 11.04 2.41
C LEU A 113 5.96 12.41 1.82
N ASP A 114 5.56 12.65 0.57
CA ASP A 114 5.66 13.94 -0.09
C ASP A 114 4.39 14.75 0.17
N MET A 115 4.37 15.45 1.31
CA MET A 115 3.21 16.17 1.79
C MET A 115 3.00 17.48 1.02
N GLN A 116 1.94 17.57 0.25
CA GLN A 116 1.57 18.73 -0.56
C GLN A 116 0.13 19.16 -0.29
N LYS A 117 -0.21 20.40 -0.64
CA LYS A 117 -1.61 20.87 -0.62
C LYS A 117 -2.32 20.30 -1.85
N ILE A 118 -3.40 19.56 -1.61
CA ILE A 118 -4.17 18.85 -2.64
C ILE A 118 -5.64 19.19 -2.44
N ASP A 119 -6.34 19.45 -3.52
CA ASP A 119 -7.79 19.50 -3.51
C ASP A 119 -8.36 18.08 -3.55
N LEU A 120 -8.95 17.66 -2.42
CA LEU A 120 -9.55 16.34 -2.26
C LEU A 120 -10.74 16.13 -3.21
N VAL A 121 -11.51 17.19 -3.46
CA VAL A 121 -12.70 17.12 -4.33
C VAL A 121 -12.28 16.82 -5.76
N GLU A 122 -11.27 17.55 -6.27
CA GLU A 122 -10.74 17.35 -7.60
C GLU A 122 -10.13 15.94 -7.76
N LEU A 123 -9.34 15.49 -6.79
CA LEU A 123 -8.75 14.16 -6.81
C LEU A 123 -9.82 13.06 -6.89
N ILE A 124 -10.91 13.17 -6.14
CA ILE A 124 -12.02 12.21 -6.18
C ILE A 124 -12.69 12.22 -7.55
N TYR A 125 -12.96 13.39 -8.14
CA TYR A 125 -13.58 13.50 -9.46
C TYR A 125 -12.71 12.91 -10.55
N GLN A 126 -11.41 13.22 -10.56
CA GLN A 126 -10.46 12.68 -11.53
C GLN A 126 -10.41 11.15 -11.45
N THR A 127 -10.23 10.62 -10.24
CA THR A 127 -10.18 9.16 -10.04
C THR A 127 -11.50 8.48 -10.42
N ALA A 128 -12.66 9.10 -10.11
CA ALA A 128 -13.96 8.56 -10.51
C ALA A 128 -14.11 8.49 -12.05
N GLY A 129 -13.60 9.51 -12.77
CA GLY A 129 -13.61 9.53 -14.23
C GLY A 129 -12.88 8.35 -14.87
N GLU A 130 -11.74 7.93 -14.28
CA GLU A 130 -10.96 6.78 -14.76
C GLU A 130 -11.69 5.43 -14.59
N PHE A 131 -12.65 5.36 -13.67
CA PHE A 131 -13.43 4.16 -13.39
C PHE A 131 -14.77 4.08 -14.11
N ASN A 132 -15.18 5.11 -14.87
CA ASN A 132 -16.49 5.17 -15.53
C ASN A 132 -16.77 3.92 -16.38
N GLU A 133 -15.85 3.53 -17.27
CA GLU A 133 -16.04 2.35 -18.12
C GLU A 133 -16.23 1.05 -17.31
N LYS A 134 -15.47 0.89 -16.22
CA LYS A 134 -15.58 -0.30 -15.34
C LYS A 134 -16.91 -0.33 -14.61
N PHE A 135 -17.43 0.83 -14.22
CA PHE A 135 -18.70 0.95 -13.53
C PHE A 135 -19.87 0.80 -14.48
N GLU A 136 -19.80 1.38 -15.69
CA GLU A 136 -20.80 1.20 -16.74
C GLU A 136 -20.93 -0.27 -17.16
N ALA A 137 -19.80 -0.99 -17.28
CA ALA A 137 -19.82 -2.42 -17.60
C ALA A 137 -20.60 -3.29 -16.59
N LYS A 138 -20.78 -2.82 -15.36
CA LYS A 138 -21.59 -3.45 -14.30
C LYS A 138 -22.88 -2.70 -14.00
N GLU A 139 -23.24 -1.73 -14.80
CA GLU A 139 -24.40 -0.88 -14.58
C GLU A 139 -24.42 -0.23 -13.18
N LEU A 140 -23.22 0.10 -12.65
CA LEU A 140 -23.08 0.80 -11.36
C LEU A 140 -23.27 2.32 -11.56
N THR A 141 -24.04 2.93 -10.70
CA THR A 141 -24.25 4.39 -10.71
C THR A 141 -23.48 5.02 -9.55
N ILE A 142 -22.53 5.91 -9.86
CA ILE A 142 -21.86 6.70 -8.82
C ILE A 142 -22.74 7.86 -8.42
N VAL A 143 -22.97 8.01 -7.13
CA VAL A 143 -23.68 9.14 -6.51
C VAL A 143 -22.70 9.87 -5.60
N THR A 144 -22.26 11.05 -6.04
CA THR A 144 -21.30 11.87 -5.27
C THR A 144 -22.04 12.95 -4.48
N LYS A 145 -21.67 13.10 -3.20
CA LYS A 145 -22.08 14.24 -2.35
C LYS A 145 -20.81 14.93 -1.87
N LEU A 146 -20.28 15.78 -2.73
CA LEU A 146 -19.04 16.51 -2.48
C LEU A 146 -19.35 17.98 -2.18
N PRO A 147 -18.52 18.64 -1.35
CA PRO A 147 -18.60 20.09 -1.16
C PRO A 147 -18.51 20.82 -2.50
N LYS A 148 -19.22 21.97 -2.62
CA LYS A 148 -19.16 22.81 -3.81
C LYS A 148 -17.89 23.67 -3.90
N THR A 149 -17.14 23.75 -2.81
CA THR A 149 -15.89 24.49 -2.69
C THR A 149 -14.72 23.51 -2.61
N GLU A 150 -13.55 23.97 -3.03
CA GLU A 150 -12.30 23.24 -2.87
C GLU A 150 -12.08 22.81 -1.41
N VAL A 151 -11.63 21.60 -1.21
CA VAL A 151 -11.27 21.06 0.10
C VAL A 151 -9.76 20.77 0.09
N MET A 152 -9.00 21.79 0.49
CA MET A 152 -7.54 21.69 0.53
C MET A 152 -7.09 20.91 1.75
N ILE A 153 -6.38 19.81 1.51
CA ILE A 153 -5.77 18.98 2.55
C ILE A 153 -4.24 18.91 2.35
N LEU A 154 -3.52 18.61 3.42
CA LEU A 154 -2.08 18.33 3.37
C LEU A 154 -1.90 16.82 3.30
N ALA A 155 -1.51 16.30 2.14
CA ALA A 155 -1.37 14.87 1.91
C ALA A 155 -0.31 14.57 0.82
N ASP A 156 0.13 13.31 0.75
CA ASP A 156 0.85 12.79 -0.40
C ASP A 156 -0.17 12.37 -1.49
N GLY A 157 -0.21 13.11 -2.61
CA GLY A 157 -1.18 12.93 -3.68
C GLY A 157 -1.15 11.54 -4.31
N ARG A 158 0.04 10.96 -4.46
CA ARG A 158 0.19 9.62 -5.04
C ARG A 158 -0.38 8.56 -4.10
N GLN A 159 -0.09 8.67 -2.81
CA GLN A 159 -0.58 7.72 -1.83
C GLN A 159 -2.10 7.84 -1.65
N LEU A 160 -2.61 9.07 -1.61
CA LEU A 160 -4.05 9.30 -1.50
C LEU A 160 -4.81 8.83 -2.74
N TYR A 161 -4.30 9.13 -3.94
CA TYR A 161 -4.85 8.59 -5.19
C TYR A 161 -4.95 7.06 -5.14
N ARG A 162 -3.89 6.38 -4.70
CA ARG A 162 -3.86 4.93 -4.57
C ARG A 162 -4.88 4.37 -3.59
N VAL A 163 -5.13 5.09 -2.50
CA VAL A 163 -6.19 4.70 -1.56
C VAL A 163 -7.55 4.72 -2.26
N ILE A 164 -7.86 5.82 -2.97
CA ILE A 164 -9.13 5.99 -3.68
C ILE A 164 -9.24 4.95 -4.82
N GLU A 165 -8.18 4.77 -5.60
CA GLU A 165 -8.11 3.77 -6.66
C GLU A 165 -8.38 2.35 -6.13
N ASN A 166 -7.77 1.96 -5.01
CA ASN A 166 -7.99 0.67 -4.38
C ASN A 166 -9.46 0.50 -3.92
N LEU A 167 -10.07 1.55 -3.37
CA LEU A 167 -11.48 1.52 -2.99
C LEU A 167 -12.38 1.34 -4.23
N TYR A 168 -12.15 2.08 -5.30
CA TYR A 168 -12.92 1.97 -6.53
C TYR A 168 -12.71 0.63 -7.24
N ASN A 169 -11.49 0.08 -7.23
CA ASN A 169 -11.22 -1.28 -7.72
C ASN A 169 -11.98 -2.34 -6.91
N ASN A 170 -12.07 -2.19 -5.58
CA ASN A 170 -12.86 -3.08 -4.74
C ASN A 170 -14.35 -2.96 -5.05
N VAL A 171 -14.87 -1.75 -5.24
CA VAL A 171 -16.25 -1.53 -5.67
C VAL A 171 -16.51 -2.19 -7.02
N ALA A 172 -15.66 -1.91 -8.03
CA ALA A 172 -15.80 -2.52 -9.36
C ALA A 172 -15.77 -4.05 -9.32
N LYS A 173 -15.03 -4.65 -8.38
CA LYS A 173 -14.89 -6.09 -8.25
C LYS A 173 -16.04 -6.74 -7.47
N TYR A 174 -16.47 -6.14 -6.38
CA TYR A 174 -17.34 -6.78 -5.39
C TYR A 174 -18.77 -6.21 -5.34
N ALA A 175 -19.03 -5.02 -5.88
CA ALA A 175 -20.38 -4.48 -5.91
C ALA A 175 -21.30 -5.35 -6.77
N LEU A 176 -22.54 -5.47 -6.33
CA LEU A 176 -23.59 -6.09 -7.11
C LEU A 176 -23.93 -5.22 -8.32
N GLU A 177 -24.19 -5.86 -9.45
CA GLU A 177 -24.61 -5.16 -10.67
C GLU A 177 -25.90 -4.35 -10.43
N LYS A 178 -26.06 -3.27 -11.18
CA LYS A 178 -27.25 -2.39 -11.13
C LYS A 178 -27.49 -1.72 -9.77
N THR A 179 -26.41 -1.49 -9.01
CA THR A 179 -26.49 -0.82 -7.70
C THR A 179 -25.87 0.58 -7.73
N ARG A 180 -25.97 1.28 -6.62
CA ARG A 180 -25.41 2.63 -6.45
C ARG A 180 -24.16 2.61 -5.57
N VAL A 181 -23.18 3.40 -5.96
CA VAL A 181 -21.94 3.64 -5.21
C VAL A 181 -22.00 5.06 -4.67
N TYR A 182 -21.99 5.22 -3.37
CA TYR A 182 -22.07 6.54 -2.72
C TYR A 182 -20.67 6.99 -2.33
N VAL A 183 -20.31 8.20 -2.70
CA VAL A 183 -19.04 8.85 -2.33
C VAL A 183 -19.37 10.18 -1.69
N ASP A 184 -19.24 10.25 -0.37
CA ASP A 184 -19.57 11.42 0.43
C ASP A 184 -18.30 11.98 1.07
N VAL A 185 -18.12 13.31 1.02
CA VAL A 185 -17.08 14.03 1.76
C VAL A 185 -17.76 14.99 2.73
N HIS A 186 -17.43 14.82 4.00
CA HIS A 186 -17.88 15.70 5.08
C HIS A 186 -16.69 16.51 5.60
N VAL A 187 -16.86 17.82 5.73
CA VAL A 187 -15.85 18.76 6.24
C VAL A 187 -16.33 19.37 7.55
#